data_e97f95f937f46996e945353b451629a4
#
_entry.id   e97f95f937f46996e945353b451629a4
#
_cell.length_a   1.000
_cell.length_b   1.000
_cell.length_c   1.000
_cell.angle_alpha   90.00
_cell.angle_beta   90.00
_cell.angle_gamma   90.00
#
_symmetry.space_group_name_H-M   'P 1'
#
loop_
_entity.id
_entity.type
_entity.pdbx_description
1 polymer ?
#
loop_
_entity_poly.entity_id
_entity_poly.type
_entity_poly.pdbx_seq_one_letter_code
_entity_poly.pdbx_strand_id
1 'polypeptide(L)'
;MIHSATKLIDGQGRVLGGVTVGRKDLIREIFLFARNTGPALSPFNAWVLSKSLETLAVRLDRHCDSALALAQFLEAHPQVNWVKYPFLPSHPQYEIAKKQMRKGGNIISFEIKGGIESGRVFLNAIQMCSLSANLGDSRTIITHPASTTHSKLQEEDRLSVGITDGMIRLSVGLEHPEDIQNDIANALEQL
;
A
#
# COMPACT_ATOMS: atom_id res chain seq x y z
N MET A 1 -12.41 15.93 1.54
CA MET A 1 -11.50 14.76 1.61
C MET A 1 -12.26 13.54 1.13
N ILE A 2 -11.66 12.72 0.27
CA ILE A 2 -12.29 11.50 -0.26
C ILE A 2 -11.36 10.32 0.05
N HIS A 3 -11.91 9.24 0.57
CA HIS A 3 -11.17 8.01 0.85
C HIS A 3 -11.79 6.82 0.13
N SER A 4 -10.94 5.93 -0.38
CA SER A 4 -11.35 4.57 -0.72
C SER A 4 -11.52 3.78 0.57
N ALA A 5 -12.77 3.57 0.99
CA ALA A 5 -13.07 2.77 2.18
C ALA A 5 -12.78 1.27 1.96
N THR A 6 -12.70 0.85 0.70
CA THR A 6 -12.26 -0.50 0.27
C THR A 6 -10.87 -0.89 0.81
N LYS A 7 -10.02 0.11 1.09
CA LYS A 7 -8.61 -0.10 1.51
C LYS A 7 -8.51 -0.21 3.03
N LEU A 8 -7.71 0.62 3.66
CA LEU A 8 -7.44 0.58 5.10
C LEU A 8 -8.68 0.73 6.00
N ILE A 9 -9.76 1.36 5.53
CA ILE A 9 -10.99 1.47 6.33
C ILE A 9 -11.62 0.09 6.49
N ASP A 10 -11.87 -0.63 5.41
CA ASP A 10 -12.28 -2.05 5.49
C ASP A 10 -11.17 -2.90 6.10
N GLY A 11 -9.96 -2.83 5.56
CA GLY A 11 -8.74 -3.44 6.07
C GLY A 11 -8.65 -4.95 5.95
N GLN A 12 -9.58 -5.62 5.27
CA GLN A 12 -9.60 -7.09 5.13
C GLN A 12 -10.09 -7.56 3.74
N GLY A 13 -10.25 -6.64 2.78
CA GLY A 13 -10.67 -6.99 1.42
C GLY A 13 -12.09 -7.55 1.31
N ARG A 14 -13.00 -7.18 2.22
CA ARG A 14 -14.35 -7.76 2.32
C ARG A 14 -15.38 -7.02 1.49
N VAL A 15 -15.30 -5.67 1.47
CA VAL A 15 -16.33 -4.83 0.84
C VAL A 15 -15.72 -3.66 0.09
N LEU A 16 -16.45 -3.22 -0.94
CA LEU A 16 -16.16 -1.97 -1.65
C LEU A 16 -16.90 -0.82 -0.99
N GLY A 17 -16.26 0.35 -0.93
CA GLY A 17 -16.89 1.55 -0.44
C GLY A 17 -16.03 2.79 -0.58
N GLY A 18 -16.67 3.95 -0.37
CA GLY A 18 -16.03 5.25 -0.34
C GLY A 18 -16.55 6.09 0.81
N VAL A 19 -15.73 7.02 1.27
CA VAL A 19 -16.11 8.00 2.30
C VAL A 19 -15.72 9.39 1.83
N THR A 20 -16.67 10.31 1.87
CA THR A 20 -16.43 11.74 1.63
C THR A 20 -16.65 12.51 2.91
N VAL A 21 -15.66 13.30 3.31
CA VAL A 21 -15.69 14.12 4.53
C VAL A 21 -15.33 15.55 4.18
N GLY A 22 -16.09 16.52 4.69
CA GLY A 22 -15.85 17.92 4.41
C GLY A 22 -16.79 18.87 5.12
N ARG A 23 -16.82 20.11 4.67
CA ARG A 23 -17.75 21.12 5.17
C ARG A 23 -19.19 20.67 4.93
N LYS A 24 -20.07 20.99 5.87
CA LYS A 24 -21.46 20.54 5.89
C LYS A 24 -22.23 20.95 4.63
N ASP A 25 -21.98 22.17 4.13
CA ASP A 25 -22.61 22.70 2.91
C ASP A 25 -22.24 21.86 1.68
N LEU A 26 -20.96 21.59 1.47
CA LEU A 26 -20.47 20.76 0.36
C LEU A 26 -20.97 19.31 0.45
N ILE A 27 -20.93 18.73 1.66
CA ILE A 27 -21.44 17.36 1.87
C ILE A 27 -22.95 17.30 1.60
N ARG A 28 -23.69 18.36 1.93
CA ARG A 28 -25.13 18.45 1.62
C ARG A 28 -25.39 18.42 0.11
N GLU A 29 -24.62 19.16 -0.67
CA GLU A 29 -24.73 19.18 -2.14
C GLU A 29 -24.40 17.80 -2.74
N ILE A 30 -23.28 17.18 -2.29
CA ILE A 30 -22.88 15.83 -2.72
C ILE A 30 -23.98 14.82 -2.37
N PHE A 31 -24.54 14.89 -1.16
CA PHE A 31 -25.62 14.00 -0.74
C PHE A 31 -26.87 14.15 -1.63
N LEU A 32 -27.28 15.38 -1.94
CA LEU A 32 -28.42 15.62 -2.82
C LEU A 32 -28.19 15.13 -4.23
N PHE A 33 -26.96 15.32 -4.76
CA PHE A 33 -26.56 14.79 -6.06
C PHE A 33 -26.61 13.25 -6.06
N ALA A 34 -25.98 12.60 -5.10
CA ALA A 34 -25.96 11.14 -4.98
C ALA A 34 -27.37 10.56 -4.83
N ARG A 35 -28.22 11.19 -3.99
CA ARG A 35 -29.63 10.80 -3.82
C ARG A 35 -30.42 10.82 -5.12
N ASN A 36 -30.17 11.82 -5.99
CA ASN A 36 -30.91 11.99 -7.23
C ASN A 36 -30.35 11.16 -8.40
N THR A 37 -29.07 10.79 -8.34
CA THR A 37 -28.37 10.01 -9.39
C THR A 37 -28.28 8.51 -9.07
N GLY A 38 -28.58 8.12 -7.82
CA GLY A 38 -28.75 6.73 -7.40
C GLY A 38 -27.56 6.00 -6.80
N PRO A 39 -26.29 6.48 -6.83
CA PRO A 39 -25.19 5.75 -6.19
C PRO A 39 -25.42 5.69 -4.67
N ALA A 40 -25.53 4.47 -4.16
CA ALA A 40 -25.74 4.22 -2.74
C ALA A 40 -24.87 3.04 -2.29
N LEU A 41 -24.27 3.17 -1.10
CA LEU A 41 -23.60 2.06 -0.45
C LEU A 41 -24.66 1.09 0.11
N SER A 42 -24.46 -0.24 -0.07
CA SER A 42 -25.37 -1.20 0.54
C SER A 42 -25.35 -1.11 2.06
N PRO A 43 -26.46 -1.35 2.76
CA PRO A 43 -26.50 -1.35 4.22
C PRO A 43 -25.51 -2.32 4.84
N PHE A 44 -25.31 -3.50 4.24
CA PHE A 44 -24.32 -4.48 4.67
C PHE A 44 -22.89 -3.93 4.60
N ASN A 45 -22.51 -3.35 3.44
CA ASN A 45 -21.19 -2.75 3.30
C ASN A 45 -20.98 -1.59 4.29
N ALA A 46 -21.99 -0.77 4.50
CA ALA A 46 -21.95 0.33 5.46
C ALA A 46 -21.71 -0.18 6.89
N TRP A 47 -22.40 -1.26 7.29
CA TRP A 47 -22.20 -1.90 8.58
C TRP A 47 -20.80 -2.48 8.74
N VAL A 48 -20.29 -3.22 7.75
CA VAL A 48 -18.91 -3.76 7.76
C VAL A 48 -17.89 -2.64 7.92
N LEU A 49 -18.00 -1.57 7.13
CA LEU A 49 -17.08 -0.42 7.19
C LEU A 49 -17.15 0.30 8.54
N SER A 50 -18.36 0.48 9.08
CA SER A 50 -18.56 1.09 10.41
C SER A 50 -17.87 0.27 11.50
N LYS A 51 -18.03 -1.05 11.48
CA LYS A 51 -17.36 -1.94 12.43
C LYS A 51 -15.84 -1.95 12.27
N SER A 52 -15.36 -1.86 11.06
CA SER A 52 -13.92 -1.80 10.77
C SER A 52 -13.25 -0.51 11.29
N LEU A 53 -13.99 0.60 11.31
CA LEU A 53 -13.50 1.86 11.85
C LEU A 53 -13.13 1.77 13.34
N GLU A 54 -13.80 0.92 14.11
CA GLU A 54 -13.54 0.74 15.54
C GLU A 54 -12.10 0.29 15.82
N THR A 55 -11.46 -0.41 14.88
CA THR A 55 -10.08 -0.93 15.01
C THR A 55 -9.07 -0.22 14.11
N LEU A 56 -9.50 0.79 13.34
CA LEU A 56 -8.66 1.43 12.33
C LEU A 56 -7.34 1.99 12.92
N ALA A 57 -7.43 2.69 14.05
CA ALA A 57 -6.27 3.32 14.67
C ALA A 57 -5.21 2.28 15.11
N VAL A 58 -5.64 1.21 15.79
CA VAL A 58 -4.76 0.14 16.25
C VAL A 58 -4.12 -0.59 15.07
N ARG A 59 -4.90 -0.86 14.01
CA ARG A 59 -4.38 -1.49 12.79
C ARG A 59 -3.34 -0.61 12.11
N LEU A 60 -3.63 0.69 11.94
CA LEU A 60 -2.70 1.62 11.30
C LEU A 60 -1.41 1.78 12.10
N ASP A 61 -1.47 1.84 13.42
CA ASP A 61 -0.27 1.91 14.24
C ASP A 61 0.62 0.69 14.00
N ARG A 62 0.06 -0.52 13.99
CA ARG A 62 0.79 -1.76 13.72
C ARG A 62 1.35 -1.79 12.29
N HIS A 63 0.53 -1.50 11.28
CA HIS A 63 0.97 -1.42 9.89
C HIS A 63 2.18 -0.50 9.71
N CYS A 64 2.11 0.70 10.27
CA CYS A 64 3.17 1.70 10.12
C CYS A 64 4.47 1.30 10.82
N ASP A 65 4.39 0.71 12.02
CA ASP A 65 5.57 0.28 12.77
C ASP A 65 6.27 -0.88 12.06
N SER A 66 5.50 -1.85 11.56
CA SER A 66 6.03 -2.94 10.74
C SER A 66 6.62 -2.43 9.42
N ALA A 67 5.96 -1.46 8.77
CA ALA A 67 6.45 -0.90 7.51
C ALA A 67 7.77 -0.13 7.70
N LEU A 68 7.94 0.60 8.79
CA LEU A 68 9.21 1.29 9.07
C LEU A 68 10.35 0.29 9.26
N ALA A 69 10.14 -0.76 10.06
CA ALA A 69 11.15 -1.81 10.29
C ALA A 69 11.56 -2.51 8.98
N LEU A 70 10.57 -2.87 8.16
CA LEU A 70 10.82 -3.50 6.85
C LEU A 70 11.50 -2.54 5.85
N ALA A 71 11.15 -1.26 5.86
CA ALA A 71 11.79 -0.27 5.00
C ALA A 71 13.27 -0.09 5.36
N GLN A 72 13.61 -0.07 6.67
CA GLN A 72 15.00 -0.02 7.14
C GLN A 72 15.78 -1.28 6.76
N PHE A 73 15.18 -2.45 6.90
CA PHE A 73 15.78 -3.72 6.48
C PHE A 73 16.07 -3.72 4.96
N LEU A 74 15.09 -3.33 4.15
CA LEU A 74 15.24 -3.28 2.70
C LEU A 74 16.30 -2.26 2.25
N GLU A 75 16.38 -1.10 2.91
CA GLU A 75 17.37 -0.06 2.58
C GLU A 75 18.81 -0.53 2.80
N ALA A 76 19.02 -1.41 3.77
CA ALA A 76 20.33 -1.99 4.06
C ALA A 76 20.67 -3.23 3.21
N HIS A 77 19.72 -3.77 2.43
CA HIS A 77 19.91 -5.04 1.73
C HIS A 77 20.70 -4.88 0.43
N PRO A 78 21.74 -5.72 0.16
CA PRO A 78 22.64 -5.57 -0.99
C PRO A 78 21.95 -5.75 -2.36
N GLN A 79 20.85 -6.49 -2.44
CA GLN A 79 20.07 -6.70 -3.67
C GLN A 79 19.06 -5.57 -3.97
N VAL A 80 18.93 -4.58 -3.08
CA VAL A 80 18.02 -3.45 -3.24
C VAL A 80 18.80 -2.23 -3.70
N ASN A 81 18.30 -1.56 -4.76
CA ASN A 81 18.90 -0.34 -5.30
C ASN A 81 18.48 0.89 -4.52
N TRP A 82 17.18 0.99 -4.22
CA TRP A 82 16.59 2.10 -3.47
C TRP A 82 15.31 1.67 -2.77
N VAL A 83 14.96 2.40 -1.71
CA VAL A 83 13.68 2.29 -1.00
C VAL A 83 13.02 3.66 -0.92
N LYS A 84 11.74 3.74 -1.21
CA LYS A 84 10.92 4.93 -0.99
C LYS A 84 9.91 4.67 0.11
N TYR A 85 10.17 5.23 1.27
CA TYR A 85 9.26 5.23 2.41
C TYR A 85 9.37 6.56 3.14
N PRO A 86 8.26 7.29 3.41
CA PRO A 86 8.32 8.69 3.86
C PRO A 86 9.06 8.94 5.17
N PHE A 87 9.21 7.92 6.01
CA PHE A 87 9.89 8.00 7.32
C PHE A 87 11.30 7.40 7.32
N LEU A 88 11.89 7.12 6.17
CA LEU A 88 13.34 6.91 6.04
C LEU A 88 14.04 8.27 5.90
N PRO A 89 15.17 8.51 6.60
CA PRO A 89 15.95 9.75 6.45
C PRO A 89 16.45 10.01 5.02
N SER A 90 16.63 8.97 4.23
CA SER A 90 17.00 9.02 2.81
C SER A 90 15.89 9.52 1.89
N HIS A 91 14.63 9.54 2.36
CA HIS A 91 13.50 9.98 1.53
C HIS A 91 13.58 11.49 1.25
N PRO A 92 13.48 11.95 -0.02
CA PRO A 92 13.66 13.37 -0.37
C PRO A 92 12.70 14.33 0.34
N GLN A 93 11.54 13.85 0.79
CA GLN A 93 10.53 14.64 1.49
C GLN A 93 10.39 14.25 2.98
N TYR A 94 11.43 13.66 3.57
CA TYR A 94 11.41 13.20 4.97
C TYR A 94 10.97 14.27 5.95
N GLU A 95 11.55 15.48 5.87
CA GLU A 95 11.21 16.59 6.76
C GLU A 95 9.77 17.08 6.61
N ILE A 96 9.25 17.06 5.37
CA ILE A 96 7.85 17.38 5.09
C ILE A 96 6.94 16.29 5.68
N ALA A 97 7.29 15.03 5.47
CA ALA A 97 6.52 13.90 5.99
C ALA A 97 6.44 13.95 7.53
N LYS A 98 7.56 14.18 8.21
CA LYS A 98 7.59 14.32 9.69
C LYS A 98 6.76 15.49 10.20
N LYS A 99 6.69 16.58 9.45
CA LYS A 99 5.87 17.74 9.82
C LYS A 99 4.37 17.49 9.65
N GLN A 100 3.97 16.72 8.63
CA GLN A 100 2.57 16.57 8.23
C GLN A 100 1.94 15.24 8.66
N MET A 101 2.74 14.22 8.90
CA MET A 101 2.30 12.86 9.19
C MET A 101 2.76 12.42 10.56
N ARG A 102 1.94 11.67 11.25
CA ARG A 102 2.31 11.04 12.53
C ARG A 102 3.22 9.82 12.33
N LYS A 103 2.99 9.04 11.26
CA LYS A 103 3.74 7.85 10.86
C LYS A 103 3.78 7.75 9.33
N GLY A 104 4.67 6.95 8.77
CA GLY A 104 4.97 6.87 7.33
C GLY A 104 3.96 6.12 6.46
N GLY A 105 2.92 5.53 7.06
CA GLY A 105 1.95 4.69 6.33
C GLY A 105 2.43 3.24 6.21
N ASN A 106 1.70 2.46 5.42
CA ASN A 106 1.94 1.01 5.26
C ASN A 106 2.46 0.62 3.86
N ILE A 107 2.74 1.58 3.00
CA ILE A 107 3.21 1.33 1.64
C ILE A 107 4.71 1.60 1.55
N ILE A 108 5.44 0.60 1.08
CA ILE A 108 6.86 0.70 0.74
C ILE A 108 6.99 0.45 -0.76
N SER A 109 7.76 1.26 -1.44
CA SER A 109 8.23 0.97 -2.80
C SER A 109 9.73 0.80 -2.75
N PHE A 110 10.25 -0.24 -3.38
CA PHE A 110 11.67 -0.50 -3.47
C PHE A 110 12.02 -1.10 -4.83
N GLU A 111 13.27 -0.96 -5.24
CA GLU A 111 13.76 -1.53 -6.48
C GLU A 111 14.78 -2.61 -6.19
N ILE A 112 14.57 -3.78 -6.78
CA ILE A 112 15.54 -4.87 -6.78
C ILE A 112 16.46 -4.77 -8.02
N LYS A 113 17.69 -5.25 -7.88
CA LYS A 113 18.65 -5.33 -8.97
C LYS A 113 18.22 -6.37 -10.00
N GLY A 114 18.51 -6.13 -11.29
CA GLY A 114 18.28 -7.09 -12.38
C GLY A 114 16.92 -6.94 -13.09
N GLY A 115 16.15 -5.90 -12.81
CA GLY A 115 14.97 -5.53 -13.58
C GLY A 115 13.81 -6.55 -13.53
N ILE A 116 13.08 -6.70 -14.64
CA ILE A 116 11.85 -7.53 -14.71
C ILE A 116 12.11 -9.00 -14.36
N GLU A 117 13.21 -9.59 -14.85
CA GLU A 117 13.51 -11.01 -14.61
C GLU A 117 13.77 -11.29 -13.13
N SER A 118 14.56 -10.45 -12.48
CA SER A 118 14.75 -10.55 -11.02
C SER A 118 13.43 -10.32 -10.27
N GLY A 119 12.59 -9.37 -10.72
CA GLY A 119 11.25 -9.18 -10.18
C GLY A 119 10.39 -10.45 -10.25
N ARG A 120 10.46 -11.17 -11.36
CA ARG A 120 9.75 -12.44 -11.55
C ARG A 120 10.28 -13.55 -10.63
N VAL A 121 11.60 -13.70 -10.53
CA VAL A 121 12.23 -14.69 -9.63
C VAL A 121 11.84 -14.39 -8.18
N PHE A 122 12.01 -13.14 -7.76
CA PHE A 122 11.66 -12.68 -6.42
C PHE A 122 10.20 -12.97 -6.06
N LEU A 123 9.24 -12.55 -6.91
CA LEU A 123 7.82 -12.79 -6.63
C LEU A 123 7.44 -14.27 -6.61
N ASN A 124 8.07 -15.09 -7.44
CA ASN A 124 7.82 -16.54 -7.44
C ASN A 124 8.40 -17.24 -6.19
N ALA A 125 9.39 -16.65 -5.53
CA ALA A 125 9.99 -17.17 -4.31
C ALA A 125 9.22 -16.77 -3.04
N ILE A 126 8.39 -15.71 -3.11
CA ILE A 126 7.52 -15.28 -2.00
C ILE A 126 6.52 -16.39 -1.65
N GLN A 127 6.38 -16.70 -0.37
CA GLN A 127 5.51 -17.78 0.13
C GLN A 127 4.38 -17.28 1.02
N MET A 128 4.63 -16.28 1.85
CA MET A 128 3.65 -15.78 2.82
C MET A 128 2.91 -14.54 2.30
N CYS A 129 3.62 -13.58 1.71
CA CYS A 129 3.01 -12.36 1.21
C CYS A 129 2.07 -12.66 0.03
N SER A 130 0.90 -12.03 0.03
CA SER A 130 -0.12 -12.24 -1.01
C SER A 130 0.22 -11.49 -2.29
N LEU A 131 0.29 -12.18 -3.42
CA LEU A 131 0.47 -11.55 -4.75
C LEU A 131 -0.86 -10.97 -5.23
N SER A 132 -1.00 -9.65 -5.20
CA SER A 132 -2.23 -8.97 -5.63
C SER A 132 -1.97 -7.50 -5.98
N ALA A 133 -2.83 -6.93 -6.83
CA ALA A 133 -2.82 -5.50 -7.16
C ALA A 133 -3.48 -4.62 -6.07
N ASN A 134 -4.10 -5.21 -5.04
CA ASN A 134 -4.77 -4.47 -3.96
C ASN A 134 -3.75 -3.87 -2.96
N LEU A 135 -4.25 -3.18 -1.95
CA LEU A 135 -3.46 -2.62 -0.84
C LEU A 135 -4.36 -2.36 0.38
N GLY A 136 -3.76 -2.16 1.55
CA GLY A 136 -4.49 -1.77 2.76
C GLY A 136 -5.28 -2.90 3.41
N ASP A 137 -4.84 -4.13 3.22
CA ASP A 137 -5.39 -5.34 3.83
C ASP A 137 -4.62 -5.69 5.12
N SER A 138 -5.22 -6.48 5.99
CA SER A 138 -4.55 -7.08 7.15
C SER A 138 -3.43 -8.06 6.76
N ARG A 139 -3.49 -8.60 5.54
CA ARG A 139 -2.43 -9.39 4.93
C ARG A 139 -1.43 -8.49 4.22
N THR A 140 -0.17 -8.86 4.29
CA THR A 140 0.88 -8.22 3.47
C THR A 140 0.65 -8.56 2.01
N ILE A 141 0.54 -7.52 1.19
CA ILE A 141 0.32 -7.64 -0.25
C ILE A 141 1.55 -7.10 -0.99
N ILE A 142 2.03 -7.89 -1.93
CA ILE A 142 3.19 -7.52 -2.76
C ILE A 142 2.80 -7.55 -4.24
N THR A 143 3.36 -6.63 -5.01
CA THR A 143 3.12 -6.57 -6.45
C THR A 143 4.31 -5.97 -7.19
N HIS A 144 4.48 -6.36 -8.46
CA HIS A 144 5.43 -5.78 -9.40
C HIS A 144 4.67 -4.88 -10.38
N PRO A 145 4.65 -3.55 -10.17
CA PRO A 145 3.79 -2.64 -10.94
C PRO A 145 4.03 -2.68 -12.44
N ALA A 146 5.28 -2.81 -12.89
CA ALA A 146 5.64 -2.82 -14.32
C ALA A 146 4.97 -3.97 -15.09
N SER A 147 4.83 -5.16 -14.50
CA SER A 147 4.21 -6.32 -15.15
C SER A 147 2.72 -6.52 -14.82
N THR A 148 2.15 -5.72 -13.90
CA THR A 148 0.77 -5.90 -13.43
C THR A 148 -0.07 -4.63 -13.59
N THR A 149 -0.07 -3.75 -12.58
CA THR A 149 -0.96 -2.58 -12.53
C THR A 149 -0.67 -1.53 -13.61
N HIS A 150 0.55 -1.48 -14.13
CA HIS A 150 1.01 -0.52 -15.14
C HIS A 150 1.53 -1.20 -16.41
N SER A 151 1.21 -2.47 -16.62
CA SER A 151 1.67 -3.26 -17.78
C SER A 151 1.16 -2.75 -19.13
N LYS A 152 0.09 -1.92 -19.13
CA LYS A 152 -0.46 -1.31 -20.34
C LYS A 152 0.23 0.00 -20.74
N LEU A 153 1.03 0.60 -19.85
CA LEU A 153 1.79 1.79 -20.17
C LEU A 153 3.03 1.45 -20.99
N GLN A 154 3.38 2.34 -21.93
CA GLN A 154 4.69 2.26 -22.57
C GLN A 154 5.80 2.49 -21.54
N GLU A 155 6.99 1.96 -21.83
CA GLU A 155 8.13 2.06 -20.90
C GLU A 155 8.45 3.51 -20.52
N GLU A 156 8.44 4.41 -21.50
CA GLU A 156 8.72 5.84 -21.31
C GLU A 156 7.71 6.50 -20.36
N ASP A 157 6.41 6.22 -20.55
CA ASP A 157 5.33 6.71 -19.68
C ASP A 157 5.47 6.14 -18.27
N ARG A 158 5.83 4.86 -18.15
CA ARG A 158 6.02 4.18 -16.88
C ARG A 158 7.20 4.76 -16.10
N LEU A 159 8.32 5.00 -16.78
CA LEU A 159 9.51 5.61 -16.20
C LEU A 159 9.27 7.07 -15.78
N SER A 160 8.49 7.82 -16.56
CA SER A 160 8.14 9.22 -16.24
C SER A 160 7.42 9.38 -14.91
N VAL A 161 6.67 8.37 -14.49
CA VAL A 161 5.98 8.30 -13.19
C VAL A 161 6.79 7.53 -12.12
N GLY A 162 8.05 7.18 -12.42
CA GLY A 162 8.99 6.57 -11.49
C GLY A 162 8.79 5.07 -11.25
N ILE A 163 8.11 4.37 -12.16
CA ILE A 163 7.93 2.93 -12.11
C ILE A 163 8.98 2.27 -12.99
N THR A 164 10.03 1.79 -12.36
CA THR A 164 11.14 1.08 -13.00
C THR A 164 10.84 -0.41 -13.15
N ASP A 165 11.65 -1.10 -13.95
CA ASP A 165 11.50 -2.52 -14.23
C ASP A 165 11.77 -3.44 -13.04
N GLY A 166 12.53 -3.00 -12.07
CA GLY A 166 12.79 -3.73 -10.82
C GLY A 166 11.94 -3.28 -9.63
N MET A 167 11.00 -2.35 -9.85
CA MET A 167 10.21 -1.80 -8.76
C MET A 167 9.21 -2.80 -8.21
N ILE A 168 9.24 -2.98 -6.89
CA ILE A 168 8.27 -3.74 -6.11
C ILE A 168 7.48 -2.78 -5.23
N ARG A 169 6.18 -2.99 -5.10
CA ARG A 169 5.33 -2.31 -4.13
C ARG A 169 4.87 -3.29 -3.06
N LEU A 170 5.12 -2.97 -1.82
CA LEU A 170 4.71 -3.71 -0.64
C LEU A 170 3.65 -2.92 0.13
N SER A 171 2.50 -3.51 0.36
CA SER A 171 1.48 -3.03 1.30
C SER A 171 1.55 -3.89 2.55
N VAL A 172 2.22 -3.40 3.57
CA VAL A 172 2.51 -4.15 4.79
C VAL A 172 1.23 -4.44 5.56
N GLY A 173 1.05 -5.70 5.98
CA GLY A 173 -0.08 -6.21 6.73
C GLY A 173 0.12 -6.15 8.26
N LEU A 174 -0.59 -7.03 8.96
CA LEU A 174 -0.59 -7.12 10.43
C LEU A 174 0.15 -8.35 10.96
N GLU A 175 0.72 -9.15 10.08
CA GLU A 175 1.51 -10.33 10.44
C GLU A 175 2.72 -9.92 11.30
N HIS A 176 3.41 -10.90 11.88
CA HIS A 176 4.62 -10.60 12.64
C HIS A 176 5.69 -10.00 11.70
N PRO A 177 6.30 -8.85 12.01
CA PRO A 177 7.23 -8.19 11.08
C PRO A 177 8.44 -9.04 10.74
N GLU A 178 8.92 -9.89 11.64
CA GLU A 178 10.02 -10.83 11.37
C GLU A 178 9.61 -11.90 10.35
N ASP A 179 8.36 -12.38 10.37
CA ASP A 179 7.89 -13.36 9.40
C ASP A 179 7.83 -12.75 7.99
N ILE A 180 7.32 -11.50 7.88
CA ILE A 180 7.32 -10.75 6.61
C ILE A 180 8.77 -10.53 6.13
N GLN A 181 9.66 -10.13 7.04
CA GLN A 181 11.07 -9.89 6.73
C GLN A 181 11.75 -11.16 6.24
N ASN A 182 11.53 -12.29 6.90
CA ASN A 182 12.11 -13.57 6.52
C ASN A 182 11.61 -14.05 5.15
N ASP A 183 10.32 -13.90 4.87
CA ASP A 183 9.75 -14.24 3.55
C ASP A 183 10.42 -13.41 2.43
N ILE A 184 10.57 -12.11 2.65
CA ILE A 184 11.23 -11.20 1.71
C ILE A 184 12.73 -11.49 1.59
N ALA A 185 13.43 -11.75 2.72
CA ALA A 185 14.85 -12.06 2.73
C ALA A 185 15.15 -13.34 1.93
N ASN A 186 14.40 -14.41 2.20
CA ASN A 186 14.53 -15.68 1.48
C ASN A 186 14.29 -15.51 -0.03
N ALA A 187 13.36 -14.65 -0.42
CA ALA A 187 13.09 -14.35 -1.82
C ALA A 187 14.22 -13.53 -2.47
N LEU A 188 14.83 -12.59 -1.73
CA LEU A 188 15.99 -11.81 -2.21
C LEU A 188 17.27 -12.64 -2.33
N GLU A 189 17.41 -13.71 -1.55
CA GLU A 189 18.54 -14.67 -1.66
C GLU A 189 18.50 -15.50 -2.95
N GLN A 190 17.36 -15.54 -3.65
CA GLN A 190 17.25 -16.25 -4.94
C GLN A 190 17.73 -15.40 -6.13
N LEU A 191 18.12 -14.16 -5.91
CA LEU A 191 18.63 -13.24 -6.93
C LEU A 191 20.16 -13.27 -7.00
#